data_d74396942c31bdc0a032ac90254bfb72
#
_entry.id   d74396942c31bdc0a032ac90254bfb72
#
_cell.length_a   1.000
_cell.length_b   1.000
_cell.length_c   1.000
_cell.angle_alpha   90.00
_cell.angle_beta   90.00
_cell.angle_gamma   90.00
#
_symmetry.space_group_name_H-M   'P 1'
#
loop_
_entity.id
_entity.type
_entity.pdbx_description
1 polymer ?
#
loop_
_entity_poly.entity_id
_entity_poly.type
_entity_poly.pdbx_seq_one_letter_code
_entity_poly.pdbx_strand_id
1 'polypeptide(L)'
;FFYTSRRASAVIIGFLSGNCTIYKLFGLCMVLVLVSLLWLQLSCSGDMSLPADRHPAGQQPPCTADCQVSAADDASWGPHKLALVVPFRERFEELLVFVPFMHTFLRKKKIRHKILIVNQVDHYRFNRASLINVGCLESGNDTDYLAMHDVDLLPLNDALDYGFPADGPFHVASPELHPLYHYKTYVGGILLLTKKHYYMCNGMSNRFWGWGREDDEFYRRLRKAGLQLFRPSGITTGYKTFHHIHDAAWRKRDQKRVASQKQEQFKVDPEGGLTNLHYQVESRQELTISGAPCTVINTKLECDQNQTPWCVLT
;
A
#
# COMPACT_ATOMS: atom_id res chain seq x y z
N PHE A 1 79.04 23.80 -14.13
CA PHE A 1 78.29 25.01 -13.73
C PHE A 1 77.64 25.65 -14.94
N PHE A 2 76.45 25.23 -15.30
CA PHE A 2 75.42 25.93 -16.11
C PHE A 2 74.39 24.93 -16.62
N TYR A 3 73.53 24.37 -15.68
CA TYR A 3 72.43 23.54 -16.14
C TYR A 3 71.21 23.49 -15.17
N THR A 4 70.98 24.54 -14.41
CA THR A 4 69.86 24.55 -13.43
C THR A 4 68.91 25.73 -13.53
N SER A 5 69.03 26.63 -14.54
CA SER A 5 68.19 27.84 -14.58
C SER A 5 67.00 27.81 -15.57
N ARG A 6 66.89 26.79 -16.48
CA ARG A 6 65.78 26.78 -17.49
C ARG A 6 64.56 25.92 -17.10
N ARG A 7 64.65 25.05 -16.09
CA ARG A 7 63.46 24.24 -15.68
C ARG A 7 62.58 24.95 -14.66
N ALA A 8 63.04 25.88 -13.87
CA ALA A 8 62.24 26.61 -12.91
C ALA A 8 61.30 27.63 -13.54
N SER A 9 61.72 28.29 -14.63
CA SER A 9 60.86 29.28 -15.31
C SER A 9 59.71 28.68 -16.11
N ALA A 10 59.83 27.47 -16.64
CA ALA A 10 58.78 26.79 -17.38
C ALA A 10 57.66 26.25 -16.44
N VAL A 11 58.00 25.85 -15.20
CA VAL A 11 57.03 25.36 -14.21
C VAL A 11 56.20 26.52 -13.62
N ILE A 12 56.83 27.69 -13.42
CA ILE A 12 56.14 28.87 -12.84
C ILE A 12 55.17 29.45 -13.90
N ILE A 13 55.49 29.48 -15.19
CA ILE A 13 54.62 29.95 -16.26
C ILE A 13 53.46 28.99 -16.48
N GLY A 14 53.66 27.66 -16.35
CA GLY A 14 52.57 26.66 -16.42
C GLY A 14 51.58 26.75 -15.26
N PHE A 15 52.08 27.06 -14.03
CA PHE A 15 51.24 27.21 -12.85
C PHE A 15 50.35 28.46 -12.89
N LEU A 16 50.86 29.57 -13.40
CA LEU A 16 50.12 30.83 -13.58
C LEU A 16 49.09 30.75 -14.69
N SER A 17 49.35 29.99 -15.76
CA SER A 17 48.44 29.77 -16.86
C SER A 17 47.26 28.85 -16.46
N GLY A 18 47.50 27.79 -15.67
CA GLY A 18 46.49 26.87 -15.19
C GLY A 18 45.50 27.52 -14.20
N ASN A 19 46.00 28.33 -13.30
CA ASN A 19 45.17 29.06 -12.32
C ASN A 19 44.23 30.08 -13.03
N CYS A 20 44.73 30.79 -14.03
CA CYS A 20 43.91 31.77 -14.77
C CYS A 20 42.73 31.11 -15.47
N THR A 21 42.88 29.87 -16.00
CA THR A 21 41.80 29.12 -16.64
C THR A 21 40.77 28.64 -15.61
N ILE A 22 41.19 28.18 -14.43
CA ILE A 22 40.30 27.75 -13.34
C ILE A 22 39.46 28.92 -12.82
N TYR A 23 40.07 30.10 -12.59
CA TYR A 23 39.32 31.28 -12.18
C TYR A 23 38.31 31.76 -13.24
N LYS A 24 38.64 31.65 -14.53
CA LYS A 24 37.70 31.96 -15.62
C LYS A 24 36.54 30.96 -15.66
N LEU A 25 36.82 29.66 -15.45
CA LEU A 25 35.77 28.62 -15.37
C LEU A 25 34.85 28.84 -14.17
N PHE A 26 35.44 29.15 -13.00
CA PHE A 26 34.68 29.47 -11.78
C PHE A 26 33.81 30.72 -11.96
N GLY A 27 34.36 31.76 -12.57
CA GLY A 27 33.61 32.98 -12.88
C GLY A 27 32.44 32.70 -13.84
N LEU A 28 32.64 31.88 -14.87
CA LEU A 28 31.58 31.46 -15.79
C LEU A 28 30.47 30.69 -15.07
N CYS A 29 30.83 29.76 -14.21
CA CYS A 29 29.84 29.00 -13.40
C CYS A 29 29.04 29.90 -12.48
N MET A 30 29.66 30.87 -11.82
CA MET A 30 28.97 31.84 -10.97
C MET A 30 27.99 32.72 -11.79
N VAL A 31 28.36 33.16 -12.97
CA VAL A 31 27.47 33.92 -13.85
C VAL A 31 26.28 33.07 -14.28
N LEU A 32 26.48 31.81 -14.66
CA LEU A 32 25.39 30.91 -15.04
C LEU A 32 24.42 30.66 -13.87
N VAL A 33 24.91 30.50 -12.64
CA VAL A 33 24.07 30.36 -11.44
C VAL A 33 23.24 31.62 -11.19
N LEU A 34 23.87 32.81 -11.30
CA LEU A 34 23.18 34.09 -11.11
C LEU A 34 22.10 34.32 -12.18
N VAL A 35 22.40 34.00 -13.45
CA VAL A 35 21.43 34.09 -14.53
C VAL A 35 20.25 33.13 -14.33
N SER A 36 20.51 31.89 -13.85
CA SER A 36 19.48 30.93 -13.53
C SER A 36 18.58 31.38 -12.37
N LEU A 37 19.15 31.97 -11.34
CA LEU A 37 18.39 32.52 -10.20
C LEU A 37 17.57 33.74 -10.62
N LEU A 38 18.12 34.62 -11.47
CA LEU A 38 17.39 35.76 -12.01
C LEU A 38 16.21 35.31 -12.90
N TRP A 39 16.42 34.25 -13.70
CA TRP A 39 15.38 33.67 -14.55
C TRP A 39 14.24 33.05 -13.71
N LEU A 40 14.58 32.36 -12.62
CA LEU A 40 13.62 31.84 -11.65
C LEU A 40 12.80 32.97 -10.99
N GLN A 41 13.44 34.06 -10.59
CA GLN A 41 12.74 35.20 -10.00
C GLN A 41 11.81 35.89 -11.00
N LEU A 42 12.23 36.07 -12.25
CA LEU A 42 11.39 36.65 -13.32
C LEU A 42 10.23 35.74 -13.71
N SER A 43 10.43 34.43 -13.67
CA SER A 43 9.38 33.43 -13.96
C SER A 43 8.34 33.31 -12.84
N CYS A 44 8.70 33.66 -11.60
CA CYS A 44 7.77 33.67 -10.45
C CYS A 44 7.08 35.01 -10.22
N SER A 45 7.47 36.09 -10.95
CA SER A 45 6.89 37.44 -10.80
C SER A 45 5.78 37.73 -11.83
N GLY A 46 5.19 36.72 -12.41
CA GLY A 46 4.00 36.84 -13.23
C GLY A 46 2.76 37.12 -12.36
N ASP A 47 2.60 38.36 -11.91
CA ASP A 47 1.34 38.85 -11.37
C ASP A 47 0.27 38.74 -12.46
N MET A 48 -0.57 37.72 -12.39
CA MET A 48 -1.82 37.70 -13.16
C MET A 48 -2.86 38.58 -12.48
N SER A 49 -2.72 39.88 -12.65
CA SER A 49 -3.83 40.80 -12.43
C SER A 49 -4.82 40.65 -13.60
N LEU A 50 -5.88 39.89 -13.35
CA LEU A 50 -7.05 39.88 -14.23
C LEU A 50 -7.73 41.25 -14.22
N PRO A 51 -8.14 41.81 -15.36
CA PRO A 51 -8.90 43.07 -15.40
C PRO A 51 -10.25 42.84 -14.69
N ALA A 52 -10.57 43.72 -13.77
CA ALA A 52 -11.86 43.77 -13.11
C ALA A 52 -12.90 44.31 -14.11
N ASP A 53 -13.53 43.46 -14.88
CA ASP A 53 -14.76 43.78 -15.57
C ASP A 53 -15.92 43.69 -14.56
N ARG A 54 -16.46 44.87 -14.24
CA ARG A 54 -17.72 45.04 -13.51
C ARG A 54 -18.87 44.56 -14.41
N HIS A 55 -19.36 43.35 -14.20
CA HIS A 55 -20.69 42.98 -14.61
C HIS A 55 -21.69 43.11 -13.44
N PRO A 56 -22.92 43.53 -13.68
CA PRO A 56 -23.91 43.78 -12.63
C PRO A 56 -24.35 42.48 -12.00
N ALA A 57 -24.74 42.53 -10.72
CA ALA A 57 -25.27 41.44 -9.94
C ALA A 57 -26.41 40.71 -10.68
N GLY A 58 -26.05 39.66 -11.40
CA GLY A 58 -26.94 38.71 -12.02
C GLY A 58 -26.63 37.32 -11.37
N GLN A 59 -27.67 36.72 -10.87
CA GLN A 59 -27.81 35.47 -10.23
C GLN A 59 -26.75 34.43 -10.67
N GLN A 60 -25.91 34.00 -9.73
CA GLN A 60 -25.16 32.74 -9.90
C GLN A 60 -26.16 31.65 -10.22
N PRO A 61 -25.97 30.90 -11.33
CA PRO A 61 -26.77 29.71 -11.53
C PRO A 61 -26.58 28.82 -10.29
N PRO A 62 -27.64 28.21 -9.77
CA PRO A 62 -27.51 27.28 -8.69
C PRO A 62 -26.53 26.23 -9.16
N CYS A 63 -25.46 25.96 -8.36
CA CYS A 63 -24.62 24.78 -8.51
C CYS A 63 -25.60 23.62 -8.56
N THR A 64 -25.82 23.08 -9.74
CA THR A 64 -26.65 21.91 -9.93
C THR A 64 -26.08 20.81 -9.03
N ALA A 65 -26.98 20.21 -8.26
CA ALA A 65 -26.71 19.24 -7.20
C ALA A 65 -26.05 17.91 -7.68
N ASP A 66 -25.30 17.94 -8.77
CA ASP A 66 -24.66 16.78 -9.39
C ASP A 66 -23.19 16.56 -9.01
N CYS A 67 -22.61 17.40 -8.14
CA CYS A 67 -21.26 17.18 -7.61
C CYS A 67 -21.22 16.50 -6.24
N GLN A 68 -22.34 16.17 -5.65
CA GLN A 68 -22.40 15.18 -4.58
C GLN A 68 -22.54 13.81 -5.24
N VAL A 69 -21.44 13.23 -5.73
CA VAL A 69 -21.33 11.77 -5.86
C VAL A 69 -21.49 11.23 -4.45
N SER A 70 -22.72 10.95 -4.09
CA SER A 70 -23.09 10.30 -2.84
C SER A 70 -22.22 9.07 -2.71
N ALA A 71 -21.29 9.09 -1.73
CA ALA A 71 -20.49 7.93 -1.31
C ALA A 71 -21.38 6.85 -0.67
N ALA A 72 -22.70 7.02 -0.72
CA ALA A 72 -23.64 6.07 -0.15
C ALA A 72 -23.65 4.80 -0.97
N ASP A 73 -23.40 3.67 -0.30
CA ASP A 73 -23.71 2.35 -0.82
C ASP A 73 -25.16 2.34 -1.31
N ASP A 74 -25.36 1.99 -2.55
CA ASP A 74 -26.69 1.80 -3.07
C ASP A 74 -27.27 0.49 -2.50
N ALA A 75 -28.31 0.61 -1.68
CA ALA A 75 -28.97 -0.55 -1.06
C ALA A 75 -29.54 -1.54 -2.11
N SER A 76 -29.76 -1.09 -3.35
CA SER A 76 -30.20 -1.94 -4.46
C SER A 76 -29.13 -2.93 -4.94
N TRP A 77 -27.84 -2.75 -4.52
CA TRP A 77 -26.73 -3.65 -4.93
C TRP A 77 -26.70 -4.97 -4.16
N GLY A 78 -27.65 -5.22 -3.30
CA GLY A 78 -27.79 -6.47 -2.55
C GLY A 78 -27.60 -6.29 -1.04
N PRO A 79 -27.84 -7.37 -0.27
CA PRO A 79 -27.86 -7.30 1.18
C PRO A 79 -26.45 -7.26 1.78
N HIS A 80 -25.45 -7.82 1.09
CA HIS A 80 -24.12 -8.02 1.66
C HIS A 80 -23.19 -6.83 1.45
N LYS A 81 -22.33 -6.55 2.45
CA LYS A 81 -21.36 -5.46 2.41
C LYS A 81 -19.95 -5.98 2.69
N LEU A 82 -19.05 -5.65 1.78
CA LEU A 82 -17.64 -6.01 1.82
C LEU A 82 -16.84 -5.06 2.74
N ALA A 83 -16.01 -5.62 3.63
CA ALA A 83 -14.87 -4.92 4.20
C ALA A 83 -13.61 -5.27 3.39
N LEU A 84 -13.11 -4.33 2.59
CA LEU A 84 -11.84 -4.48 1.90
C LEU A 84 -10.72 -4.08 2.87
N VAL A 85 -10.09 -5.06 3.51
CA VAL A 85 -9.08 -4.87 4.55
C VAL A 85 -7.68 -4.86 3.93
N VAL A 86 -7.02 -3.72 4.03
CA VAL A 86 -5.69 -3.47 3.44
C VAL A 86 -4.68 -3.25 4.56
N PRO A 87 -3.84 -4.24 4.88
CA PRO A 87 -2.72 -4.04 5.80
C PRO A 87 -1.70 -3.09 5.19
N PHE A 88 -1.30 -2.07 5.96
CA PHE A 88 -0.57 -0.95 5.42
C PHE A 88 0.57 -0.48 6.32
N ARG A 89 1.69 -0.09 5.70
CA ARG A 89 2.77 0.72 6.26
C ARG A 89 3.60 1.33 5.12
N GLU A 90 3.69 2.66 5.06
CA GLU A 90 4.62 3.40 4.19
C GLU A 90 4.54 3.05 2.68
N ARG A 91 3.32 2.80 2.18
CA ARG A 91 3.02 2.45 0.78
C ARG A 91 2.11 3.49 0.15
N PHE A 92 2.43 4.78 0.33
CA PHE A 92 1.52 5.87 -0.04
C PHE A 92 1.32 5.97 -1.55
N GLU A 93 2.36 5.74 -2.36
CA GLU A 93 2.25 5.79 -3.82
C GLU A 93 1.32 4.70 -4.33
N GLU A 94 1.45 3.49 -3.79
CA GLU A 94 0.56 2.37 -4.12
C GLU A 94 -0.87 2.66 -3.64
N LEU A 95 -1.05 3.26 -2.46
CA LEU A 95 -2.36 3.61 -1.89
C LEU A 95 -3.12 4.61 -2.75
N LEU A 96 -2.43 5.65 -3.26
CA LEU A 96 -3.03 6.69 -4.11
C LEU A 96 -3.57 6.13 -5.43
N VAL A 97 -2.98 5.04 -5.92
CA VAL A 97 -3.48 4.31 -7.10
C VAL A 97 -4.56 3.31 -6.71
N PHE A 98 -4.34 2.57 -5.62
CA PHE A 98 -5.19 1.46 -5.18
C PHE A 98 -6.62 1.90 -4.83
N VAL A 99 -6.78 2.93 -3.98
CA VAL A 99 -8.10 3.31 -3.45
C VAL A 99 -9.07 3.73 -4.55
N PRO A 100 -8.75 4.67 -5.45
CA PRO A 100 -9.66 5.06 -6.52
C PRO A 100 -9.91 3.93 -7.52
N PHE A 101 -8.89 3.11 -7.80
CA PHE A 101 -9.02 1.95 -8.68
C PHE A 101 -10.02 0.92 -8.11
N MET A 102 -9.82 0.49 -6.86
CA MET A 102 -10.67 -0.52 -6.22
C MET A 102 -12.09 0.00 -6.01
N HIS A 103 -12.25 1.25 -5.62
CA HIS A 103 -13.58 1.85 -5.49
C HIS A 103 -14.34 1.80 -6.82
N THR A 104 -13.71 2.20 -7.93
CA THR A 104 -14.30 2.15 -9.26
C THR A 104 -14.61 0.71 -9.69
N PHE A 105 -13.68 -0.21 -9.47
CA PHE A 105 -13.82 -1.63 -9.81
C PHE A 105 -15.00 -2.28 -9.08
N LEU A 106 -15.12 -2.05 -7.77
CA LEU A 106 -16.19 -2.62 -6.94
C LEU A 106 -17.56 -1.98 -7.25
N ARG A 107 -17.60 -0.66 -7.50
CA ARG A 107 -18.82 0.03 -7.93
C ARG A 107 -19.34 -0.48 -9.27
N LYS A 108 -18.46 -0.68 -10.25
CA LYS A 108 -18.82 -1.29 -11.56
C LYS A 108 -19.48 -2.64 -11.37
N LYS A 109 -19.10 -3.41 -10.36
CA LYS A 109 -19.67 -4.70 -10.00
C LYS A 109 -20.89 -4.61 -9.09
N LYS A 110 -21.33 -3.42 -8.73
CA LYS A 110 -22.43 -3.18 -7.79
C LYS A 110 -22.21 -3.87 -6.43
N ILE A 111 -20.98 -3.84 -5.92
CA ILE A 111 -20.62 -4.40 -4.62
C ILE A 111 -20.60 -3.27 -3.59
N ARG A 112 -21.45 -3.38 -2.57
CA ARG A 112 -21.43 -2.51 -1.40
C ARG A 112 -20.15 -2.77 -0.61
N HIS A 113 -19.38 -1.72 -0.29
CA HIS A 113 -18.06 -1.90 0.31
C HIS A 113 -17.61 -0.75 1.21
N LYS A 114 -16.68 -1.07 2.11
CA LYS A 114 -15.80 -0.13 2.82
C LYS A 114 -14.36 -0.49 2.50
N ILE A 115 -13.52 0.51 2.21
CA ILE A 115 -12.07 0.32 2.07
C ILE A 115 -11.44 0.72 3.40
N LEU A 116 -10.83 -0.24 4.11
CA LEU A 116 -10.20 -0.09 5.40
C LEU A 116 -8.69 -0.22 5.26
N ILE A 117 -7.98 0.88 5.43
CA ILE A 117 -6.52 0.93 5.42
C ILE A 117 -6.05 0.80 6.87
N VAL A 118 -5.57 -0.39 7.23
CA VAL A 118 -5.10 -0.67 8.59
C VAL A 118 -3.62 -0.38 8.65
N ASN A 119 -3.29 0.82 9.14
CA ASN A 119 -1.93 1.35 9.14
C ASN A 119 -1.22 1.04 10.47
N GLN A 120 -0.15 0.25 10.39
CA GLN A 120 0.69 -0.04 11.56
C GLN A 120 1.63 1.14 11.84
N VAL A 121 1.49 1.79 13.01
CA VAL A 121 2.23 3.00 13.39
C VAL A 121 3.24 2.78 14.53
N ASP A 122 3.32 1.57 15.09
CA ASP A 122 4.35 1.20 16.05
C ASP A 122 5.73 1.00 15.38
N HIS A 123 6.77 0.76 16.21
CA HIS A 123 8.16 0.57 15.77
C HIS A 123 8.53 -0.90 15.50
N TYR A 124 7.60 -1.84 15.73
CA TYR A 124 7.85 -3.26 15.50
C TYR A 124 7.93 -3.59 14.00
N ARG A 125 8.42 -4.76 13.67
CA ARG A 125 8.37 -5.27 12.29
C ARG A 125 6.93 -5.34 11.80
N PHE A 126 6.74 -5.22 10.50
CA PHE A 126 5.41 -5.28 9.90
C PHE A 126 4.72 -6.61 10.18
N ASN A 127 3.46 -6.57 10.64
CA ASN A 127 2.68 -7.77 10.92
C ASN A 127 1.36 -7.74 10.14
N ARG A 128 1.42 -8.22 8.89
CA ARG A 128 0.28 -8.27 7.97
C ARG A 128 -0.92 -9.01 8.58
N ALA A 129 -0.67 -10.15 9.25
CA ALA A 129 -1.70 -10.99 9.83
C ALA A 129 -2.48 -10.28 10.93
N SER A 130 -1.78 -9.67 11.90
CA SER A 130 -2.42 -8.90 12.98
C SER A 130 -3.19 -7.69 12.43
N LEU A 131 -2.69 -7.01 11.40
CA LEU A 131 -3.42 -5.90 10.80
C LEU A 131 -4.72 -6.34 10.11
N ILE A 132 -4.75 -7.53 9.50
CA ILE A 132 -5.99 -8.10 8.95
C ILE A 132 -6.95 -8.46 10.09
N ASN A 133 -6.46 -9.03 11.19
CA ASN A 133 -7.27 -9.26 12.39
C ASN A 133 -7.90 -7.97 12.93
N VAL A 134 -7.10 -6.89 13.07
CA VAL A 134 -7.60 -5.55 13.44
C VAL A 134 -8.68 -5.09 12.46
N GLY A 135 -8.41 -5.16 11.16
CA GLY A 135 -9.36 -4.76 10.12
C GLY A 135 -10.69 -5.52 10.19
N CYS A 136 -10.66 -6.81 10.52
CA CYS A 136 -11.87 -7.60 10.74
C CYS A 136 -12.68 -7.08 11.95
N LEU A 137 -12.01 -6.83 13.08
CA LEU A 137 -12.67 -6.33 14.32
C LEU A 137 -13.21 -4.92 14.12
N GLU A 138 -12.47 -4.05 13.44
CA GLU A 138 -12.80 -2.63 13.22
C GLU A 138 -13.74 -2.38 12.02
N SER A 139 -14.09 -3.41 11.24
CA SER A 139 -14.94 -3.28 10.05
C SER A 139 -16.39 -2.89 10.35
N GLY A 140 -16.82 -3.04 11.61
CA GLY A 140 -18.19 -2.74 12.05
C GLY A 140 -19.17 -3.89 11.79
N ASN A 141 -20.37 -3.76 12.37
CA ASN A 141 -21.42 -4.78 12.29
C ASN A 141 -22.21 -4.72 10.97
N ASP A 142 -22.00 -3.68 10.18
CA ASP A 142 -22.66 -3.46 8.89
C ASP A 142 -21.95 -4.16 7.73
N THR A 143 -20.87 -4.89 7.99
CA THR A 143 -20.14 -5.69 6.98
C THR A 143 -20.29 -7.18 7.27
N ASP A 144 -20.48 -7.98 6.23
CA ASP A 144 -20.78 -9.42 6.32
C ASP A 144 -19.57 -10.29 5.96
N TYR A 145 -18.73 -9.79 5.09
CA TYR A 145 -17.55 -10.49 4.60
C TYR A 145 -16.37 -9.55 4.41
N LEU A 146 -15.19 -10.12 4.32
CA LEU A 146 -13.97 -9.37 4.14
C LEU A 146 -13.16 -9.89 2.94
N ALA A 147 -12.43 -8.98 2.31
CA ALA A 147 -11.32 -9.28 1.44
C ALA A 147 -10.04 -8.88 2.15
N MET A 148 -9.17 -9.85 2.44
CA MET A 148 -7.79 -9.59 2.79
C MET A 148 -7.08 -9.22 1.49
N HIS A 149 -6.59 -7.98 1.36
CA HIS A 149 -6.14 -7.46 0.08
C HIS A 149 -4.80 -6.71 0.19
N ASP A 150 -3.83 -7.11 -0.61
CA ASP A 150 -2.55 -6.40 -0.68
C ASP A 150 -2.70 -5.10 -1.48
N VAL A 151 -2.12 -4.00 -1.00
CA VAL A 151 -2.24 -2.66 -1.60
C VAL A 151 -1.58 -2.55 -2.99
N ASP A 152 -0.66 -3.47 -3.30
CA ASP A 152 0.14 -3.47 -4.52
C ASP A 152 -0.34 -4.47 -5.58
N LEU A 153 -1.52 -5.10 -5.43
CA LEU A 153 -2.05 -6.08 -6.37
C LEU A 153 -3.42 -5.65 -6.93
N LEU A 154 -3.44 -5.12 -8.15
CA LEU A 154 -4.66 -4.61 -8.78
C LEU A 154 -5.30 -5.63 -9.72
N PRO A 155 -6.61 -5.94 -9.58
CA PRO A 155 -7.33 -6.83 -10.49
C PRO A 155 -7.61 -6.14 -11.83
N LEU A 156 -7.09 -6.67 -12.95
CA LEU A 156 -7.28 -6.11 -14.28
C LEU A 156 -8.42 -6.78 -15.07
N ASN A 157 -8.87 -7.95 -14.64
CA ASN A 157 -9.89 -8.70 -15.35
C ASN A 157 -11.26 -8.50 -14.68
N ASP A 158 -12.20 -7.96 -15.43
CA ASP A 158 -13.56 -7.72 -14.96
C ASP A 158 -14.35 -9.01 -14.63
N ALA A 159 -13.91 -10.19 -15.07
CA ALA A 159 -14.54 -11.47 -14.73
C ALA A 159 -14.18 -11.94 -13.31
N LEU A 160 -13.22 -11.31 -12.62
CA LEU A 160 -12.91 -11.65 -11.24
C LEU A 160 -14.08 -11.33 -10.32
N ASP A 161 -14.49 -12.30 -9.51
CA ASP A 161 -15.58 -12.13 -8.56
C ASP A 161 -15.08 -11.60 -7.21
N TYR A 162 -15.78 -10.61 -6.68
CA TYR A 162 -15.61 -10.03 -5.34
C TYR A 162 -16.91 -10.07 -4.53
N GLY A 163 -17.89 -10.83 -5.00
CA GLY A 163 -19.17 -11.01 -4.33
C GLY A 163 -19.07 -11.79 -3.02
N PHE A 164 -20.20 -11.91 -2.33
CA PHE A 164 -20.29 -12.62 -1.06
C PHE A 164 -19.96 -14.11 -1.24
N PRO A 165 -18.94 -14.65 -0.55
CA PRO A 165 -18.45 -16.02 -0.74
C PRO A 165 -19.28 -17.02 0.11
N ALA A 166 -20.53 -17.29 -0.29
CA ALA A 166 -21.48 -18.10 0.46
C ALA A 166 -21.00 -19.54 0.69
N ASP A 167 -20.40 -20.14 -0.34
CA ASP A 167 -20.00 -21.56 -0.32
C ASP A 167 -18.71 -21.81 0.47
N GLY A 168 -17.87 -20.78 0.65
CA GLY A 168 -16.62 -20.86 1.38
C GLY A 168 -15.61 -19.81 0.96
N PRO A 169 -14.42 -19.79 1.59
CA PRO A 169 -13.34 -18.85 1.22
C PRO A 169 -13.03 -18.89 -0.27
N PHE A 170 -12.95 -17.71 -0.89
CA PHE A 170 -12.71 -17.56 -2.33
C PHE A 170 -11.38 -16.83 -2.58
N HIS A 171 -10.38 -17.56 -3.08
CA HIS A 171 -9.05 -17.04 -3.34
C HIS A 171 -8.97 -16.43 -4.73
N VAL A 172 -9.21 -15.12 -4.83
CA VAL A 172 -9.24 -14.34 -6.07
C VAL A 172 -7.89 -14.36 -6.77
N ALA A 173 -6.80 -14.09 -6.03
CA ALA A 173 -5.43 -14.10 -6.55
C ALA A 173 -4.83 -15.51 -6.59
N SER A 174 -5.56 -16.45 -7.22
CA SER A 174 -5.19 -17.86 -7.29
C SER A 174 -3.81 -18.08 -7.89
N PRO A 175 -3.14 -19.21 -7.58
CA PRO A 175 -1.81 -19.52 -8.13
C PRO A 175 -1.71 -19.51 -9.64
N GLU A 176 -2.80 -19.82 -10.33
CA GLU A 176 -2.88 -19.81 -11.79
C GLU A 176 -2.94 -18.42 -12.39
N LEU A 177 -3.32 -17.43 -11.58
CA LEU A 177 -3.55 -16.05 -12.01
C LEU A 177 -2.56 -15.06 -11.39
N HIS A 178 -1.97 -15.41 -10.22
CA HIS A 178 -1.04 -14.50 -9.54
C HIS A 178 0.28 -14.33 -10.31
N PRO A 179 0.82 -13.11 -10.47
CA PRO A 179 2.03 -12.89 -11.26
C PRO A 179 3.31 -13.52 -10.68
N LEU A 180 3.35 -13.86 -9.37
CA LEU A 180 4.57 -14.31 -8.69
C LEU A 180 4.45 -15.65 -7.94
N TYR A 181 3.27 -16.03 -7.41
CA TYR A 181 3.12 -17.17 -6.49
C TYR A 181 2.21 -18.23 -7.08
N HIS A 182 2.79 -19.42 -7.38
CA HIS A 182 2.14 -20.47 -8.17
C HIS A 182 1.97 -21.80 -7.44
N TYR A 183 2.24 -21.87 -6.13
CA TYR A 183 2.11 -23.12 -5.38
C TYR A 183 0.67 -23.32 -4.85
N LYS A 184 0.21 -24.58 -4.84
CA LYS A 184 -1.20 -24.97 -4.61
C LYS A 184 -1.78 -24.48 -3.28
N THR A 185 -0.96 -24.34 -2.24
CA THR A 185 -1.41 -23.92 -0.90
C THR A 185 -1.38 -22.41 -0.70
N TYR A 186 -1.00 -21.63 -1.72
CA TYR A 186 -0.98 -20.18 -1.68
C TYR A 186 -2.40 -19.63 -1.52
N VAL A 187 -2.58 -18.74 -0.55
CA VAL A 187 -3.82 -18.00 -0.27
C VAL A 187 -3.60 -16.52 0.02
N GLY A 188 -2.41 -16.01 -0.30
CA GLY A 188 -2.05 -14.61 -0.15
C GLY A 188 -2.63 -13.70 -1.23
N GLY A 189 -2.22 -12.44 -1.23
CA GLY A 189 -2.66 -11.43 -2.18
C GLY A 189 -4.09 -10.99 -1.98
N ILE A 190 -5.07 -11.77 -2.47
CA ILE A 190 -6.50 -11.42 -2.37
C ILE A 190 -7.30 -12.66 -2.01
N LEU A 191 -7.83 -12.71 -0.80
CA LEU A 191 -8.70 -13.79 -0.31
C LEU A 191 -9.98 -13.23 0.31
N LEU A 192 -11.12 -13.67 -0.20
CA LEU A 192 -12.44 -13.33 0.31
C LEU A 192 -12.97 -14.44 1.22
N LEU A 193 -13.60 -14.06 2.33
CA LEU A 193 -14.31 -14.98 3.20
C LEU A 193 -15.37 -14.25 4.04
N THR A 194 -16.41 -14.97 4.42
CA THR A 194 -17.40 -14.41 5.35
C THR A 194 -16.75 -14.13 6.71
N LYS A 195 -17.24 -13.14 7.43
CA LYS A 195 -16.78 -12.90 8.81
C LYS A 195 -16.97 -14.15 9.68
N LYS A 196 -18.07 -14.88 9.48
CA LYS A 196 -18.31 -16.16 10.15
C LYS A 196 -17.16 -17.15 9.93
N HIS A 197 -16.72 -17.35 8.67
CA HIS A 197 -15.60 -18.25 8.36
C HIS A 197 -14.29 -17.76 8.97
N TYR A 198 -14.06 -16.44 8.99
CA TYR A 198 -12.88 -15.84 9.60
C TYR A 198 -12.83 -16.09 11.11
N TYR A 199 -13.98 -15.91 11.80
CA TYR A 199 -14.10 -16.22 13.24
C TYR A 199 -13.94 -17.72 13.53
N MET A 200 -14.46 -18.61 12.67
CA MET A 200 -14.24 -20.07 12.81
C MET A 200 -12.76 -20.45 12.78
N CYS A 201 -11.93 -19.70 12.04
CA CYS A 201 -10.47 -19.89 11.99
C CYS A 201 -9.75 -19.19 13.16
N ASN A 202 -10.44 -18.46 14.03
CA ASN A 202 -9.84 -17.52 14.99
C ASN A 202 -8.95 -16.46 14.30
N GLY A 203 -9.29 -16.06 13.08
CA GLY A 203 -8.46 -15.17 12.28
C GLY A 203 -7.10 -15.74 11.91
N MET A 204 -6.12 -14.87 11.69
CA MET A 204 -4.72 -15.22 11.37
C MET A 204 -3.87 -15.20 12.64
N SER A 205 -2.77 -15.93 12.65
CA SER A 205 -1.81 -15.94 13.75
C SER A 205 -1.10 -14.59 13.90
N ASN A 206 -1.01 -14.09 15.14
CA ASN A 206 -0.33 -12.82 15.46
C ASN A 206 1.21 -12.94 15.52
N ARG A 207 1.77 -14.14 15.33
CA ARG A 207 3.22 -14.42 15.51
C ARG A 207 4.09 -14.11 14.29
N PHE A 208 3.48 -13.68 13.17
CA PHE A 208 4.19 -13.47 11.90
C PHE A 208 4.64 -12.01 11.74
N TRP A 209 5.79 -11.69 12.34
CA TRP A 209 6.47 -10.41 12.20
C TRP A 209 7.52 -10.47 11.08
N GLY A 210 7.51 -9.47 10.19
CA GLY A 210 8.28 -9.48 8.96
C GLY A 210 7.54 -10.19 7.82
N TRP A 211 8.22 -10.42 6.70
CA TRP A 211 7.57 -10.92 5.49
C TRP A 211 7.49 -12.45 5.42
N GLY A 212 6.29 -12.96 5.15
CA GLY A 212 6.04 -14.30 4.63
C GLY A 212 5.65 -15.35 5.67
N ARG A 213 4.96 -16.41 5.20
CA ARG A 213 4.45 -17.58 5.90
C ARG A 213 3.13 -17.43 6.65
N GLU A 214 2.60 -16.23 6.86
CA GLU A 214 1.32 -15.99 7.53
C GLU A 214 0.15 -16.57 6.75
N ASP A 215 0.19 -16.50 5.43
CA ASP A 215 -0.82 -17.07 4.52
C ASP A 215 -0.73 -18.59 4.42
N ASP A 216 0.48 -19.19 4.46
CA ASP A 216 0.65 -20.64 4.55
C ASP A 216 0.06 -21.21 5.85
N GLU A 217 0.20 -20.49 6.96
CA GLU A 217 -0.39 -20.87 8.25
C GLU A 217 -1.91 -20.72 8.20
N PHE A 218 -2.39 -19.64 7.59
CA PHE A 218 -3.83 -19.39 7.44
C PHE A 218 -4.50 -20.46 6.55
N TYR A 219 -3.86 -20.91 5.48
CA TYR A 219 -4.34 -22.04 4.70
C TYR A 219 -4.55 -23.29 5.57
N ARG A 220 -3.64 -23.59 6.49
CA ARG A 220 -3.82 -24.72 7.43
C ARG A 220 -5.00 -24.52 8.38
N ARG A 221 -5.28 -23.28 8.82
CA ARG A 221 -6.47 -22.97 9.63
C ARG A 221 -7.76 -23.19 8.85
N LEU A 222 -7.83 -22.73 7.61
CA LEU A 222 -8.97 -23.00 6.73
C LEU A 222 -9.23 -24.50 6.62
N ARG A 223 -8.19 -25.28 6.38
CA ARG A 223 -8.29 -26.76 6.31
C ARG A 223 -8.73 -27.39 7.63
N LYS A 224 -8.18 -26.94 8.76
CA LYS A 224 -8.56 -27.42 10.10
C LYS A 224 -10.02 -27.10 10.43
N ALA A 225 -10.52 -25.95 10.00
CA ALA A 225 -11.91 -25.54 10.16
C ALA A 225 -12.88 -26.26 9.20
N GLY A 226 -12.39 -27.16 8.34
CA GLY A 226 -13.21 -27.88 7.37
C GLY A 226 -13.72 -27.03 6.21
N LEU A 227 -13.15 -25.85 6.02
CA LEU A 227 -13.56 -24.92 4.97
C LEU A 227 -12.97 -25.33 3.61
N GLN A 228 -13.83 -25.47 2.61
CA GLN A 228 -13.42 -25.67 1.23
C GLN A 228 -13.00 -24.35 0.60
N LEU A 229 -11.80 -24.32 0.01
CA LEU A 229 -11.28 -23.16 -0.70
C LEU A 229 -11.72 -23.17 -2.15
N PHE A 230 -12.36 -22.08 -2.60
CA PHE A 230 -12.75 -21.87 -4.00
C PHE A 230 -11.79 -20.90 -4.69
N ARG A 231 -11.77 -20.97 -6.03
CA ARG A 231 -10.88 -20.15 -6.87
C ARG A 231 -11.59 -19.80 -8.18
N PRO A 232 -11.18 -18.70 -8.86
CA PRO A 232 -11.70 -18.35 -10.16
C PRO A 232 -11.52 -19.48 -11.17
N SER A 233 -12.50 -19.69 -12.02
CA SER A 233 -12.44 -20.61 -13.17
C SER A 233 -12.79 -19.85 -14.46
N GLY A 234 -12.29 -20.34 -15.59
CA GLY A 234 -12.59 -19.73 -16.89
C GLY A 234 -11.86 -18.42 -17.18
N ILE A 235 -10.95 -17.98 -16.32
CA ILE A 235 -10.10 -16.80 -16.55
C ILE A 235 -8.94 -17.21 -17.47
N THR A 236 -8.85 -16.60 -18.65
CA THR A 236 -7.85 -16.96 -19.67
C THR A 236 -6.67 -15.99 -19.75
N THR A 237 -6.66 -14.90 -18.97
CA THR A 237 -5.60 -13.88 -18.97
C THR A 237 -4.34 -14.30 -18.22
N GLY A 238 -4.36 -15.46 -17.51
CA GLY A 238 -3.21 -16.01 -16.80
C GLY A 238 -2.58 -14.99 -15.86
N TYR A 239 -1.26 -14.88 -15.83
CA TYR A 239 -0.51 -13.97 -14.95
C TYR A 239 -0.71 -12.47 -15.29
N LYS A 240 -1.36 -12.13 -16.39
CA LYS A 240 -1.76 -10.76 -16.74
C LYS A 240 -3.13 -10.37 -16.13
N THR A 241 -3.74 -11.27 -15.36
CA THR A 241 -5.00 -11.00 -14.65
C THR A 241 -4.86 -9.92 -13.58
N PHE A 242 -3.67 -9.77 -13.03
CA PHE A 242 -3.35 -8.76 -12.02
C PHE A 242 -2.18 -7.88 -12.44
N HIS A 243 -2.24 -6.62 -12.05
CA HIS A 243 -1.10 -5.72 -12.09
C HIS A 243 -0.48 -5.63 -10.70
N HIS A 244 0.75 -6.11 -10.56
CA HIS A 244 1.51 -6.04 -9.32
C HIS A 244 2.43 -4.83 -9.36
N ILE A 245 2.06 -3.76 -8.63
CA ILE A 245 2.75 -2.46 -8.64
C ILE A 245 3.94 -2.39 -7.68
N HIS A 246 4.35 -3.54 -7.13
CA HIS A 246 5.50 -3.64 -6.23
C HIS A 246 6.82 -3.46 -6.98
N ASP A 247 7.55 -2.39 -6.68
CA ASP A 247 8.91 -2.19 -7.15
C ASP A 247 9.91 -2.73 -6.10
N ALA A 248 10.56 -3.85 -6.43
CA ALA A 248 11.52 -4.51 -5.55
C ALA A 248 12.79 -3.67 -5.28
N ALA A 249 13.12 -2.69 -6.13
CA ALA A 249 14.26 -1.80 -5.93
C ALA A 249 14.00 -0.81 -4.77
N TRP A 250 12.76 -0.30 -4.69
CA TRP A 250 12.34 0.66 -3.65
C TRP A 250 11.73 0.00 -2.42
N ARG A 251 11.00 -1.11 -2.61
CA ARG A 251 10.20 -1.78 -1.58
C ARG A 251 10.83 -3.11 -1.18
N LYS A 252 11.96 -3.06 -0.48
CA LYS A 252 12.62 -4.29 0.02
C LYS A 252 11.72 -4.99 1.03
N ARG A 253 11.52 -6.31 0.81
CA ARG A 253 10.80 -7.16 1.76
C ARG A 253 11.67 -7.45 2.97
N ASP A 254 11.09 -7.36 4.17
CA ASP A 254 11.75 -7.76 5.41
C ASP A 254 11.79 -9.30 5.54
N GLN A 255 12.79 -9.89 4.89
CA GLN A 255 13.02 -11.35 4.88
C GLN A 255 14.00 -11.81 5.96
N LYS A 256 14.49 -10.90 6.80
CA LYS A 256 15.43 -11.25 7.88
C LYS A 256 14.73 -12.19 8.87
N ARG A 257 15.35 -13.34 9.17
CA ARG A 257 14.82 -14.34 10.09
C ARG A 257 15.87 -14.77 11.09
N VAL A 258 15.50 -14.71 12.36
CA VAL A 258 16.29 -15.33 13.45
C VAL A 258 15.98 -16.83 13.54
N ALA A 259 16.87 -17.59 14.18
CA ALA A 259 16.75 -19.06 14.22
C ALA A 259 15.44 -19.54 14.85
N SER A 260 15.00 -18.96 15.97
CA SER A 260 13.74 -19.26 16.64
C SER A 260 12.51 -19.00 15.75
N GLN A 261 12.49 -17.88 15.03
CA GLN A 261 11.43 -17.58 14.07
C GLN A 261 11.32 -18.62 12.96
N LYS A 262 12.45 -19.12 12.44
CA LYS A 262 12.45 -20.18 11.42
C LYS A 262 11.76 -21.44 11.88
N GLN A 263 11.93 -21.83 13.15
CA GLN A 263 11.30 -23.02 13.72
C GLN A 263 9.80 -22.82 13.95
N GLU A 264 9.41 -21.68 14.51
CA GLU A 264 8.01 -21.37 14.84
C GLU A 264 7.11 -21.20 13.62
N GLN A 265 7.62 -20.62 12.53
CA GLN A 265 6.84 -20.39 11.31
C GLN A 265 6.33 -21.64 10.59
N PHE A 266 6.85 -22.83 10.94
CA PHE A 266 6.35 -24.09 10.40
C PHE A 266 5.28 -24.75 11.28
N LYS A 267 5.09 -24.27 12.51
CA LYS A 267 4.06 -24.76 13.42
C LYS A 267 2.73 -24.07 13.13
N VAL A 268 1.62 -24.77 13.38
CA VAL A 268 0.30 -24.14 13.48
C VAL A 268 0.23 -23.49 14.85
N ASP A 269 -0.14 -22.23 14.89
CA ASP A 269 -0.39 -21.51 16.14
C ASP A 269 -1.83 -21.82 16.62
N PRO A 270 -2.01 -22.67 17.65
CA PRO A 270 -3.33 -23.10 18.06
C PRO A 270 -4.11 -22.03 18.83
N GLU A 271 -3.41 -21.05 19.39
CA GLU A 271 -3.97 -20.08 20.34
C GLU A 271 -4.03 -18.66 19.75
N GLY A 272 -3.04 -18.28 18.91
CA GLY A 272 -2.94 -16.94 18.35
C GLY A 272 -4.04 -16.64 17.32
N GLY A 273 -4.51 -15.41 17.32
CA GLY A 273 -5.53 -14.94 16.39
C GLY A 273 -6.40 -13.84 17.00
N LEU A 274 -7.67 -13.80 16.63
CA LEU A 274 -8.61 -12.76 17.11
C LEU A 274 -8.75 -12.72 18.62
N THR A 275 -8.69 -13.88 19.30
CA THR A 275 -8.94 -14.01 20.75
C THR A 275 -7.81 -13.49 21.62
N ASN A 276 -6.58 -13.41 21.10
CA ASN A 276 -5.42 -12.90 21.84
C ASN A 276 -4.67 -11.80 21.07
N LEU A 277 -5.38 -11.09 20.22
CA LEU A 277 -4.85 -9.91 19.54
C LEU A 277 -4.82 -8.73 20.52
N HIS A 278 -3.65 -8.15 20.74
CA HIS A 278 -3.47 -6.94 21.52
C HIS A 278 -3.07 -5.79 20.59
N TYR A 279 -3.88 -4.74 20.58
CA TYR A 279 -3.65 -3.55 19.77
C TYR A 279 -4.33 -2.33 20.37
N GLN A 280 -3.88 -1.15 19.94
CA GLN A 280 -4.49 0.13 20.28
C GLN A 280 -4.76 0.92 19.01
N VAL A 281 -5.99 1.35 18.79
CA VAL A 281 -6.32 2.30 17.72
C VAL A 281 -5.95 3.70 18.22
N GLU A 282 -4.95 4.32 17.58
CA GLU A 282 -4.55 5.70 17.88
C GLU A 282 -5.49 6.72 17.26
N SER A 283 -5.91 6.46 16.01
CA SER A 283 -6.84 7.34 15.32
C SER A 283 -7.58 6.60 14.21
N ARG A 284 -8.76 7.11 13.89
CA ARG A 284 -9.57 6.70 12.73
C ARG A 284 -9.85 7.94 11.91
N GLN A 285 -9.55 7.90 10.62
CA GLN A 285 -9.70 9.03 9.72
C GLN A 285 -10.45 8.61 8.46
N GLU A 286 -11.51 9.33 8.15
CA GLU A 286 -12.19 9.18 6.87
C GLU A 286 -11.50 10.08 5.85
N LEU A 287 -10.99 9.47 4.78
CA LEU A 287 -10.29 10.16 3.70
C LEU A 287 -11.02 9.95 2.37
N THR A 288 -10.80 10.89 1.46
CA THR A 288 -11.23 10.78 0.07
C THR A 288 -10.02 10.95 -0.84
N ILE A 289 -9.69 9.91 -1.60
CA ILE A 289 -8.56 9.90 -2.54
C ILE A 289 -9.13 9.89 -3.95
N SER A 290 -8.94 10.99 -4.70
CA SER A 290 -9.49 11.15 -6.06
C SER A 290 -10.99 10.81 -6.16
N GLY A 291 -11.78 11.27 -5.19
CA GLY A 291 -13.22 11.03 -5.11
C GLY A 291 -13.62 9.66 -4.51
N ALA A 292 -12.69 8.79 -4.20
CA ALA A 292 -12.94 7.49 -3.61
C ALA A 292 -12.79 7.53 -2.07
N PRO A 293 -13.82 7.17 -1.29
CA PRO A 293 -13.74 7.18 0.17
C PRO A 293 -12.96 5.96 0.69
N CYS A 294 -12.20 6.18 1.76
CA CYS A 294 -11.57 5.12 2.54
C CYS A 294 -11.43 5.53 4.00
N THR A 295 -11.38 4.55 4.89
CA THR A 295 -11.12 4.76 6.33
C THR A 295 -9.69 4.32 6.63
N VAL A 296 -8.87 5.21 7.15
CA VAL A 296 -7.54 4.88 7.67
C VAL A 296 -7.62 4.66 9.17
N ILE A 297 -7.18 3.49 9.62
CA ILE A 297 -7.13 3.10 11.03
C ILE A 297 -5.65 3.01 11.42
N ASN A 298 -5.16 4.05 12.10
CA ASN A 298 -3.81 4.05 12.64
C ASN A 298 -3.79 3.20 13.92
N THR A 299 -3.06 2.11 13.90
CA THR A 299 -3.03 1.15 15.00
C THR A 299 -1.62 0.81 15.44
N LYS A 300 -1.42 0.71 16.74
CA LYS A 300 -0.25 0.11 17.37
C LYS A 300 -0.56 -1.32 17.71
N LEU A 301 0.29 -2.23 17.25
CA LEU A 301 0.27 -3.62 17.67
C LEU A 301 1.15 -3.78 18.91
N GLU A 302 0.76 -4.69 19.79
CA GLU A 302 1.59 -5.10 20.93
C GLU A 302 2.38 -6.35 20.58
N CYS A 303 3.62 -6.41 21.01
CA CYS A 303 4.48 -7.56 20.86
C CYS A 303 4.88 -8.14 22.22
N ASP A 304 4.50 -9.38 22.48
CA ASP A 304 5.09 -10.16 23.57
C ASP A 304 6.46 -10.69 23.14
N GLN A 305 7.51 -10.00 23.56
CA GLN A 305 8.89 -10.35 23.22
C GLN A 305 9.34 -11.69 23.84
N ASN A 306 8.65 -12.21 24.84
CA ASN A 306 8.93 -13.55 25.39
C ASN A 306 8.48 -14.64 24.41
N GLN A 307 7.34 -14.42 23.74
CA GLN A 307 6.79 -15.37 22.77
C GLN A 307 7.31 -15.15 21.36
N THR A 308 7.47 -13.88 20.96
CA THR A 308 7.86 -13.49 19.60
C THR A 308 9.00 -12.46 19.60
N PRO A 309 10.20 -12.79 20.13
CA PRO A 309 11.31 -11.84 20.21
C PRO A 309 11.74 -11.29 18.86
N TRP A 310 11.37 -11.96 17.77
CA TRP A 310 11.62 -11.49 16.40
C TRP A 310 10.70 -10.37 15.91
N CYS A 311 9.80 -9.82 16.74
CA CYS A 311 9.03 -8.64 16.39
C CYS A 311 9.91 -7.37 16.31
N VAL A 312 11.08 -7.42 16.92
CA VAL A 312 12.14 -6.41 16.77
C VAL A 312 13.31 -7.02 16.00
N LEU A 313 14.00 -6.18 15.22
CA LEU A 313 15.29 -6.53 14.64
C LEU A 313 16.38 -6.02 15.59
N THR A 314 17.01 -6.92 16.28
CA THR A 314 18.26 -6.65 17.02
C THR A 314 19.46 -6.75 16.10
#